data_9811ff692cccce5f35dbf175d43662e1
#
_entry.id   9811ff692cccce5f35dbf175d43662e1
#
_cell.length_a   1.000
_cell.length_b   1.000
_cell.length_c   1.000
_cell.angle_alpha   90.00
_cell.angle_beta   90.00
_cell.angle_gamma   90.00
#
_symmetry.space_group_name_H-M   'P 1'
#
loop_
_entity.id
_entity.type
_entity.pdbx_description
1 polymer ?
#
loop_
_entity_poly.entity_id
_entity_poly.type
_entity_poly.pdbx_seq_one_letter_code
_entity_poly.pdbx_strand_id
1 'polypeptide(L)'
;MTAVAAPSVRTGILDCVQVNLAVLADRRHGPGRHLALGAKLRFRPRPGPDGLPTVDPPPEDQLREGAALVGLRPDAFARRVPADGLRALAERAPVVYAVADSYDMPWLPYAGRAHMDHSFLAGTHPDGAEVEDAYDNETAWGPARPGRWTYPWERLPTASFACALTPVPAHRAPRPELSLDDPAAYVEAYTAHPDRLAAARRLTAETWLLTRARHLHAAYREHLGERLDAAEHLRRWDRLTATAFIAQRRAERGRPVPGGLLPELASLLTADREVFAVRPHRPRPIRTTTQATEKP
;
A
#
# COMPACT_ATOMS: atom_id res chain seq x y z
N MET A 1 2.65 -18.58 -19.40
CA MET A 1 2.56 -17.85 -18.13
C MET A 1 3.56 -18.47 -17.16
N THR A 2 4.67 -17.81 -16.94
CA THR A 2 5.65 -18.27 -15.94
C THR A 2 5.32 -17.53 -14.65
N ALA A 3 4.80 -18.23 -13.65
CA ALA A 3 4.61 -17.66 -12.33
C ALA A 3 5.98 -17.30 -11.73
N VAL A 4 6.28 -16.03 -11.65
CA VAL A 4 7.47 -15.56 -10.96
C VAL A 4 7.04 -15.16 -9.55
N ALA A 5 7.31 -16.03 -8.61
CA ALA A 5 7.27 -15.68 -7.21
C ALA A 5 8.24 -14.51 -7.00
N ALA A 6 7.74 -13.38 -6.52
CA ALA A 6 8.56 -12.45 -5.76
C ALA A 6 8.58 -13.02 -4.33
N PRO A 7 9.54 -13.88 -3.97
CA PRO A 7 9.41 -14.80 -2.84
C PRO A 7 9.50 -14.13 -1.47
N SER A 8 9.68 -12.82 -1.40
CA SER A 8 9.88 -12.10 -0.14
C SER A 8 8.88 -11.00 0.16
N VAL A 9 8.16 -10.51 -0.85
CA VAL A 9 7.25 -9.36 -0.68
C VAL A 9 5.92 -9.82 -0.07
N ARG A 10 5.52 -9.19 1.02
CA ARG A 10 4.23 -9.45 1.70
C ARG A 10 3.10 -8.66 1.00
N THR A 11 2.70 -9.10 -0.19
CA THR A 11 1.75 -8.41 -1.08
C THR A 11 0.41 -8.11 -0.41
N GLY A 12 -0.08 -9.00 0.45
CA GLY A 12 -1.36 -8.87 1.14
C GLY A 12 -1.50 -7.67 2.10
N ILE A 13 -0.40 -6.98 2.42
CA ILE A 13 -0.42 -5.78 3.29
C ILE A 13 0.00 -4.50 2.56
N LEU A 14 0.14 -4.54 1.24
CA LEU A 14 0.54 -3.43 0.39
C LEU A 14 -0.62 -3.00 -0.52
N ASP A 15 -0.73 -1.72 -0.81
CA ASP A 15 -1.66 -1.23 -1.82
C ASP A 15 -1.09 -1.38 -3.24
N CYS A 16 -1.90 -1.01 -4.24
CA CYS A 16 -1.56 -1.17 -5.64
C CYS A 16 -0.43 -0.25 -6.13
N VAL A 17 -0.12 0.84 -5.43
CA VAL A 17 1.02 1.73 -5.73
C VAL A 17 2.28 1.22 -5.03
N GLN A 18 2.14 0.71 -3.81
CA GLN A 18 3.27 0.24 -3.01
C GLN A 18 3.87 -1.08 -3.49
N VAL A 19 3.04 -2.00 -4.01
CA VAL A 19 3.46 -3.39 -4.23
C VAL A 19 4.61 -3.53 -5.23
N ASN A 20 4.59 -2.81 -6.32
CA ASN A 20 5.65 -2.85 -7.34
C ASN A 20 6.90 -2.09 -6.90
N LEU A 21 6.74 -1.04 -6.10
CA LEU A 21 7.86 -0.38 -5.41
C LEU A 21 8.54 -1.33 -4.40
N ALA A 22 7.76 -2.12 -3.68
CA ALA A 22 8.23 -3.14 -2.74
C ALA A 22 9.09 -4.21 -3.43
N VAL A 23 8.66 -4.67 -4.60
CA VAL A 23 9.44 -5.62 -5.42
C VAL A 23 10.80 -5.04 -5.80
N LEU A 24 10.83 -3.80 -6.26
CA LEU A 24 12.09 -3.12 -6.62
C LEU A 24 13.00 -2.93 -5.40
N ALA A 25 12.42 -2.56 -4.25
CA ALA A 25 13.16 -2.39 -3.01
C ALA A 25 13.85 -3.69 -2.58
N ASP A 26 13.12 -4.80 -2.55
CA ASP A 26 13.67 -6.10 -2.16
C ASP A 26 14.70 -6.62 -3.17
N ARG A 27 14.52 -6.38 -4.48
CA ARG A 27 15.51 -6.72 -5.50
C ARG A 27 16.82 -5.94 -5.34
N ARG A 28 16.75 -4.70 -4.90
CA ARG A 28 17.93 -3.81 -4.81
C ARG A 28 18.65 -3.88 -3.47
N HIS A 29 17.93 -4.10 -2.38
CA HIS A 29 18.47 -4.00 -1.03
C HIS A 29 18.34 -5.29 -0.21
N GLY A 30 17.75 -6.34 -0.79
CA GLY A 30 17.53 -7.63 -0.13
C GLY A 30 16.13 -7.78 0.48
N PRO A 31 15.77 -9.05 0.82
CA PRO A 31 14.45 -9.42 1.32
C PRO A 31 14.02 -8.65 2.56
N GLY A 32 12.73 -8.27 2.64
CA GLY A 32 12.15 -7.58 3.77
C GLY A 32 12.35 -6.06 3.75
N ARG A 33 13.11 -5.53 2.78
CA ARG A 33 13.30 -4.08 2.65
C ARG A 33 11.99 -3.33 2.45
N HIS A 34 11.06 -3.91 1.72
CA HIS A 34 9.72 -3.36 1.48
C HIS A 34 8.95 -3.03 2.76
N LEU A 35 9.23 -3.71 3.88
CA LEU A 35 8.53 -3.44 5.14
C LEU A 35 8.76 -2.02 5.64
N ALA A 36 9.86 -1.36 5.23
CA ALA A 36 10.12 0.03 5.55
C ALA A 36 9.07 1.01 4.99
N LEU A 37 8.26 0.61 4.01
CA LEU A 37 7.07 1.37 3.59
C LEU A 37 6.09 1.59 4.75
N GLY A 38 6.08 0.69 5.75
CA GLY A 38 5.29 0.81 6.97
C GLY A 38 5.92 1.67 8.06
N ALA A 39 7.05 2.32 7.83
CA ALA A 39 7.70 3.13 8.87
C ALA A 39 6.83 4.28 9.36
N LYS A 40 5.95 4.81 8.51
CA LYS A 40 5.06 5.91 8.87
C LYS A 40 3.60 5.46 8.85
N LEU A 41 2.99 5.36 10.02
CA LEU A 41 1.55 5.19 10.12
C LEU A 41 0.87 6.55 10.12
N ARG A 42 0.02 6.77 9.13
CA ARG A 42 -0.68 8.03 8.93
C ARG A 42 -2.20 7.86 8.96
N PHE A 43 -2.83 8.86 9.54
CA PHE A 43 -4.22 9.19 9.32
C PHE A 43 -4.28 10.70 9.10
N ARG A 44 -4.26 11.14 7.84
CA ARG A 44 -4.30 12.54 7.41
C ARG A 44 -5.34 12.70 6.31
N PRO A 45 -6.61 12.84 6.66
CA PRO A 45 -7.67 13.05 5.68
C PRO A 45 -7.44 14.35 4.90
N ARG A 46 -7.72 14.28 3.61
CA ARG A 46 -7.67 15.42 2.68
C ARG A 46 -8.98 15.47 1.88
N PRO A 47 -9.31 16.60 1.24
CA PRO A 47 -10.42 16.64 0.30
C PRO A 47 -10.26 15.56 -0.78
N GLY A 48 -11.29 14.76 -0.96
CA GLY A 48 -11.39 13.71 -1.98
C GLY A 48 -12.46 14.04 -3.01
N PRO A 49 -12.68 13.17 -3.99
CA PRO A 49 -13.79 13.31 -4.94
C PRO A 49 -15.14 13.20 -4.22
N ASP A 50 -16.18 13.69 -4.88
CA ASP A 50 -17.58 13.63 -4.43
C ASP A 50 -17.85 14.33 -3.07
N GLY A 51 -16.97 15.27 -2.67
CA GLY A 51 -17.13 15.99 -1.40
C GLY A 51 -16.79 15.17 -0.16
N LEU A 52 -16.36 13.92 -0.31
CA LEU A 52 -15.92 13.06 0.79
C LEU A 52 -14.42 13.21 1.04
N PRO A 53 -13.97 13.18 2.30
CA PRO A 53 -12.55 13.13 2.59
C PRO A 53 -11.95 11.77 2.22
N THR A 54 -10.64 11.75 1.89
CA THR A 54 -9.89 10.53 1.60
C THR A 54 -8.57 10.50 2.35
N VAL A 55 -8.12 9.31 2.73
CA VAL A 55 -6.77 9.06 3.27
C VAL A 55 -5.80 8.62 2.18
N ASP A 56 -6.29 8.39 0.96
CA ASP A 56 -5.49 7.97 -0.19
C ASP A 56 -4.61 9.15 -0.66
N PRO A 57 -3.27 9.06 -0.56
CA PRO A 57 -2.40 10.13 -1.00
C PRO A 57 -2.35 10.18 -2.54
N PRO A 58 -2.01 11.34 -3.15
CA PRO A 58 -1.70 11.37 -4.57
C PRO A 58 -0.60 10.36 -4.92
N PRO A 59 -0.74 9.56 -6.00
CA PRO A 59 0.21 8.47 -6.31
C PRO A 59 1.66 8.93 -6.47
N GLU A 60 1.90 10.15 -6.98
CA GLU A 60 3.25 10.71 -7.06
C GLU A 60 3.88 10.96 -5.69
N ASP A 61 3.10 11.49 -4.75
CA ASP A 61 3.56 11.76 -3.38
C ASP A 61 3.82 10.43 -2.65
N GLN A 62 2.95 9.45 -2.85
CA GLN A 62 3.12 8.10 -2.32
C GLN A 62 4.38 7.43 -2.87
N LEU A 63 4.64 7.53 -4.17
CA LEU A 63 5.88 7.02 -4.77
C LEU A 63 7.11 7.70 -4.19
N ARG A 64 7.14 9.05 -4.13
CA ARG A 64 8.32 9.79 -3.66
C ARG A 64 8.64 9.45 -2.21
N GLU A 65 7.62 9.43 -1.37
CA GLU A 65 7.80 9.07 0.03
C GLU A 65 8.17 7.59 0.19
N GLY A 66 7.44 6.69 -0.45
CA GLY A 66 7.71 5.26 -0.41
C GLY A 66 9.13 4.94 -0.88
N ALA A 67 9.56 5.51 -2.00
CA ALA A 67 10.91 5.34 -2.52
C ALA A 67 11.98 5.79 -1.51
N ALA A 68 11.79 6.96 -0.89
CA ALA A 68 12.70 7.45 0.15
C ALA A 68 12.77 6.50 1.36
N LEU A 69 11.63 5.95 1.80
CA LEU A 69 11.56 5.00 2.92
C LEU A 69 12.32 3.69 2.65
N VAL A 70 12.26 3.19 1.43
CA VAL A 70 12.92 1.93 1.06
C VAL A 70 14.33 2.10 0.49
N GLY A 71 14.85 3.32 0.40
CA GLY A 71 16.20 3.59 -0.11
C GLY A 71 16.30 3.61 -1.63
N LEU A 72 15.24 4.04 -2.29
CA LEU A 72 15.19 4.28 -3.72
C LEU A 72 14.98 5.78 -3.99
N ARG A 73 15.39 6.23 -5.16
CA ARG A 73 15.18 7.61 -5.63
C ARG A 73 14.60 7.57 -7.03
N PRO A 74 13.47 8.26 -7.29
CA PRO A 74 12.96 8.44 -8.64
C PRO A 74 13.96 9.22 -9.50
N ASP A 75 14.22 8.70 -10.69
CA ASP A 75 15.05 9.28 -11.73
C ASP A 75 14.31 9.28 -13.06
N ALA A 76 14.65 10.18 -13.97
CA ALA A 76 13.98 10.33 -15.26
C ALA A 76 12.45 10.40 -15.17
N PHE A 77 11.93 11.12 -14.16
CA PHE A 77 10.50 11.23 -13.90
C PHE A 77 9.77 11.99 -14.99
N ALA A 78 8.75 11.35 -15.58
CA ALA A 78 7.94 11.92 -16.64
C ALA A 78 6.45 11.74 -16.35
N ARG A 79 5.61 12.69 -16.79
CA ARG A 79 4.15 12.65 -16.68
C ARG A 79 3.49 12.46 -18.03
N ARG A 80 2.27 11.87 -18.04
CA ARG A 80 1.49 11.59 -19.25
C ARG A 80 2.33 10.88 -20.31
N VAL A 81 2.88 9.72 -19.91
CA VAL A 81 3.86 8.98 -20.71
C VAL A 81 3.12 7.99 -21.61
N PRO A 82 3.04 8.23 -22.92
CA PRO A 82 2.47 7.27 -23.87
C PRO A 82 3.38 6.05 -24.02
N ALA A 83 2.92 5.03 -24.72
CA ALA A 83 3.64 3.79 -24.95
C ALA A 83 5.07 3.98 -25.49
N ASP A 84 5.26 4.86 -26.48
CA ASP A 84 6.58 5.18 -27.03
C ASP A 84 7.50 5.84 -25.99
N GLY A 85 6.92 6.67 -25.13
CA GLY A 85 7.64 7.28 -24.01
C GLY A 85 8.06 6.25 -22.95
N LEU A 86 7.18 5.28 -22.64
CA LEU A 86 7.52 4.16 -21.75
C LEU A 86 8.65 3.32 -22.36
N ARG A 87 8.57 3.02 -23.65
CA ARG A 87 9.63 2.30 -24.38
C ARG A 87 10.95 3.04 -24.29
N ALA A 88 10.98 4.34 -24.60
CA ALA A 88 12.19 5.17 -24.54
C ALA A 88 12.79 5.25 -23.12
N LEU A 89 11.98 5.17 -22.06
CA LEU A 89 12.47 5.06 -20.68
C LEU A 89 13.05 3.67 -20.41
N ALA A 90 12.38 2.60 -20.85
CA ALA A 90 12.82 1.22 -20.64
C ALA A 90 14.10 0.86 -21.42
N GLU A 91 14.38 1.52 -22.53
CA GLU A 91 15.63 1.38 -23.27
C GLU A 91 16.85 2.00 -22.52
N ARG A 92 16.58 2.93 -21.58
CA ARG A 92 17.62 3.60 -20.79
C ARG A 92 17.77 3.05 -19.37
N ALA A 93 16.77 2.32 -18.88
CA ALA A 93 16.76 1.78 -17.54
C ALA A 93 16.31 0.32 -17.58
N PRO A 94 16.90 -0.58 -16.76
CA PRO A 94 16.56 -2.01 -16.79
C PRO A 94 15.09 -2.29 -16.43
N VAL A 95 14.45 -1.35 -15.70
CA VAL A 95 13.05 -1.43 -15.28
C VAL A 95 12.52 -0.02 -15.06
N VAL A 96 11.31 0.25 -15.54
CA VAL A 96 10.53 1.47 -15.35
C VAL A 96 9.38 1.17 -14.40
N TYR A 97 9.22 1.98 -13.36
CA TYR A 97 8.02 2.01 -12.54
C TYR A 97 7.03 2.99 -13.17
N ALA A 98 5.82 2.52 -13.42
CA ALA A 98 4.77 3.32 -14.04
C ALA A 98 3.47 3.23 -13.23
N VAL A 99 2.67 4.30 -13.26
CA VAL A 99 1.29 4.32 -12.76
C VAL A 99 0.38 4.74 -13.90
N ALA A 100 -0.70 4.00 -14.11
CA ALA A 100 -1.71 4.31 -15.11
C ALA A 100 -3.11 3.92 -14.60
N ASP A 101 -4.13 4.19 -15.41
CA ASP A 101 -5.50 3.77 -15.09
C ASP A 101 -5.65 2.25 -15.26
N SER A 102 -6.09 1.58 -14.21
CA SER A 102 -6.37 0.14 -14.22
C SER A 102 -7.43 -0.28 -15.23
N TYR A 103 -8.29 0.65 -15.65
CA TYR A 103 -9.29 0.43 -16.69
C TYR A 103 -8.66 -0.01 -18.01
N ASP A 104 -7.47 0.49 -18.34
CA ASP A 104 -6.73 0.23 -19.57
C ASP A 104 -5.68 -0.90 -19.43
N MET A 105 -5.62 -1.59 -18.29
CA MET A 105 -4.65 -2.64 -18.01
C MET A 105 -5.22 -4.04 -18.28
N PRO A 106 -4.91 -4.68 -19.42
CA PRO A 106 -5.54 -5.95 -19.83
C PRO A 106 -5.21 -7.15 -18.93
N TRP A 107 -4.19 -7.05 -18.06
CA TRP A 107 -3.81 -8.10 -17.10
C TRP A 107 -4.57 -8.03 -15.77
N LEU A 108 -5.36 -6.97 -15.55
CA LEU A 108 -6.11 -6.78 -14.31
C LEU A 108 -7.61 -7.08 -14.48
N PRO A 109 -8.29 -7.57 -13.44
CA PRO A 109 -9.74 -7.77 -13.47
C PRO A 109 -10.53 -6.44 -13.56
N TYR A 110 -9.88 -5.31 -13.38
CA TYR A 110 -10.44 -3.95 -13.50
C TYR A 110 -10.56 -3.48 -14.96
N ALA A 111 -9.89 -4.14 -15.92
CA ALA A 111 -9.87 -3.74 -17.33
C ALA A 111 -11.28 -3.58 -17.91
N GLY A 112 -11.59 -2.40 -18.44
CA GLY A 112 -12.90 -2.04 -18.98
C GLY A 112 -14.02 -1.95 -17.94
N ARG A 113 -13.69 -1.89 -16.62
CA ARG A 113 -14.70 -1.97 -15.54
C ARG A 113 -14.56 -0.91 -14.46
N ALA A 114 -13.36 -0.55 -14.07
CA ALA A 114 -13.14 0.41 -12.98
C ALA A 114 -11.89 1.26 -13.22
N HIS A 115 -12.04 2.55 -13.01
CA HIS A 115 -10.95 3.52 -13.06
C HIS A 115 -10.29 3.61 -11.68
N MET A 116 -8.98 3.39 -11.65
CA MET A 116 -8.18 3.47 -10.43
C MET A 116 -6.70 3.62 -10.82
N ASP A 117 -5.98 4.49 -10.14
CA ASP A 117 -4.52 4.53 -10.26
C ASP A 117 -3.91 3.20 -9.83
N HIS A 118 -3.09 2.62 -10.70
CA HIS A 118 -2.45 1.33 -10.45
C HIS A 118 -1.02 1.34 -10.97
N SER A 119 -0.10 0.76 -10.20
CA SER A 119 1.31 0.67 -10.61
C SER A 119 1.61 -0.64 -11.33
N PHE A 120 2.62 -0.59 -12.19
CA PHE A 120 3.25 -1.76 -12.80
C PHE A 120 4.73 -1.49 -13.10
N LEU A 121 5.48 -2.52 -13.38
CA LEU A 121 6.85 -2.45 -13.84
C LEU A 121 6.90 -2.78 -15.33
N ALA A 122 7.64 -2.01 -16.10
CA ALA A 122 7.85 -2.24 -17.52
C ALA A 122 9.34 -2.37 -17.83
N GLY A 123 9.69 -3.34 -18.64
CA GLY A 123 11.04 -3.57 -19.17
C GLY A 123 11.00 -3.87 -20.65
N THR A 124 12.17 -3.96 -21.29
CA THR A 124 12.28 -4.37 -22.70
C THR A 124 12.28 -5.88 -22.83
N HIS A 125 11.57 -6.38 -23.85
CA HIS A 125 11.56 -7.78 -24.29
C HIS A 125 11.74 -7.82 -25.80
N PRO A 126 12.32 -8.87 -26.42
CA PRO A 126 12.45 -8.97 -27.88
C PRO A 126 11.13 -8.76 -28.65
N ASP A 127 10.02 -9.24 -28.07
CA ASP A 127 8.69 -9.16 -28.68
C ASP A 127 7.84 -7.97 -28.21
N GLY A 128 8.45 -6.97 -27.49
CA GLY A 128 7.70 -5.80 -27.02
C GLY A 128 8.10 -5.32 -25.62
N ALA A 129 7.14 -5.15 -24.74
CA ALA A 129 7.31 -4.80 -23.35
C ALA A 129 7.13 -6.03 -22.44
N GLU A 130 8.05 -6.27 -21.53
CA GLU A 130 7.79 -7.12 -20.37
C GLU A 130 7.06 -6.28 -19.31
N VAL A 131 5.86 -6.69 -18.93
CA VAL A 131 5.10 -6.10 -17.83
C VAL A 131 5.16 -7.03 -16.64
N GLU A 132 5.52 -6.50 -15.48
CA GLU A 132 5.43 -7.21 -14.21
C GLU A 132 4.52 -6.44 -13.26
N ASP A 133 3.60 -7.15 -12.63
CA ASP A 133 2.71 -6.62 -11.61
C ASP A 133 2.61 -7.61 -10.46
N ALA A 134 2.97 -7.17 -9.27
CA ALA A 134 2.97 -8.00 -8.07
C ALA A 134 1.69 -7.85 -7.24
N TYR A 135 0.67 -7.15 -7.76
CA TYR A 135 -0.57 -6.94 -7.03
C TYR A 135 -1.33 -8.23 -6.80
N ASP A 136 -1.74 -8.44 -5.55
CA ASP A 136 -2.51 -9.59 -5.11
C ASP A 136 -3.71 -9.15 -4.28
N ASN A 137 -4.91 -9.31 -4.84
CA ASN A 137 -6.15 -8.90 -4.18
C ASN A 137 -7.36 -9.65 -4.73
N GLU A 138 -8.35 -9.88 -3.87
CA GLU A 138 -9.68 -10.30 -4.30
C GLU A 138 -10.51 -9.07 -4.66
N THR A 139 -11.10 -9.08 -5.85
CA THR A 139 -11.89 -7.95 -6.33
C THR A 139 -13.32 -8.36 -6.66
N ALA A 140 -14.21 -7.39 -6.88
CA ALA A 140 -15.58 -7.63 -7.28
C ALA A 140 -15.68 -8.33 -8.66
N TRP A 141 -14.62 -8.31 -9.45
CA TRP A 141 -14.58 -8.84 -10.83
C TRP A 141 -13.64 -10.04 -11.00
N GLY A 142 -13.18 -10.60 -9.91
CA GLY A 142 -12.26 -11.73 -9.87
C GLY A 142 -10.93 -11.40 -9.21
N PRO A 143 -10.05 -12.41 -9.07
CA PRO A 143 -8.78 -12.21 -8.41
C PRO A 143 -7.79 -11.45 -9.30
N ALA A 144 -7.14 -10.43 -8.76
CA ALA A 144 -5.88 -9.90 -9.27
C ALA A 144 -4.75 -10.76 -8.71
N ARG A 145 -3.87 -11.26 -9.57
CA ARG A 145 -2.75 -12.13 -9.14
C ARG A 145 -1.43 -11.63 -9.70
N PRO A 146 -0.36 -11.72 -8.92
CA PRO A 146 0.97 -11.40 -9.40
C PRO A 146 1.33 -12.15 -10.67
N GLY A 147 1.97 -11.46 -11.61
CA GLY A 147 2.37 -12.09 -12.86
C GLY A 147 3.35 -11.28 -13.70
N ARG A 148 3.78 -11.91 -14.78
CA ARG A 148 4.54 -11.29 -15.86
C ARG A 148 3.91 -11.60 -17.18
N TRP A 149 3.85 -10.59 -18.05
CA TRP A 149 3.26 -10.68 -19.37
C TRP A 149 4.15 -9.97 -20.38
N THR A 150 4.07 -10.42 -21.64
CA THR A 150 4.67 -9.69 -22.77
C THR A 150 3.55 -9.10 -23.61
N TYR A 151 3.63 -7.79 -23.85
CA TYR A 151 2.69 -7.06 -24.70
C TYR A 151 3.44 -6.28 -25.77
N PRO A 152 2.87 -6.10 -26.97
CA PRO A 152 3.30 -5.03 -27.87
C PRO A 152 3.23 -3.69 -27.14
N TRP A 153 4.22 -2.80 -27.36
CA TRP A 153 4.30 -1.53 -26.63
C TRP A 153 3.01 -0.70 -26.76
N GLU A 154 2.42 -0.66 -27.94
CA GLU A 154 1.19 0.06 -28.25
C GLU A 154 -0.06 -0.44 -27.51
N ARG A 155 0.04 -1.59 -26.84
CA ARG A 155 -1.02 -2.14 -25.99
C ARG A 155 -0.90 -1.67 -24.53
N LEU A 156 0.19 -1.02 -24.17
CA LEU A 156 0.32 -0.47 -22.82
C LEU A 156 -0.50 0.80 -22.67
N PRO A 157 -1.11 1.02 -21.49
CA PRO A 157 -1.82 2.26 -21.19
C PRO A 157 -0.88 3.46 -21.19
N THR A 158 -1.43 4.64 -21.49
CA THR A 158 -0.72 5.88 -21.19
C THR A 158 -0.55 6.03 -19.70
N ALA A 159 0.70 6.05 -19.22
CA ALA A 159 0.96 6.22 -17.80
C ALA A 159 0.69 7.67 -17.37
N SER A 160 0.02 7.84 -16.23
CA SER A 160 -0.12 9.13 -15.54
C SER A 160 1.25 9.70 -15.22
N PHE A 161 2.16 8.84 -14.79
CA PHE A 161 3.59 9.11 -14.68
C PHE A 161 4.41 7.81 -14.75
N ALA A 162 5.69 7.96 -15.11
CA ALA A 162 6.68 6.88 -15.09
C ALA A 162 8.05 7.40 -14.68
N CYS A 163 8.88 6.54 -14.09
CA CYS A 163 10.25 6.86 -13.74
C CYS A 163 11.12 5.60 -13.64
N ALA A 164 12.43 5.77 -13.73
CA ALA A 164 13.39 4.81 -13.22
C ALA A 164 13.55 4.99 -11.70
N LEU A 165 13.88 3.92 -10.99
CA LEU A 165 14.17 3.97 -9.55
C LEU A 165 15.60 3.50 -9.31
N THR A 166 16.43 4.39 -8.77
CA THR A 166 17.85 4.14 -8.51
C THR A 166 18.10 3.92 -7.02
N PRO A 167 18.97 2.96 -6.63
CA PRO A 167 19.31 2.74 -5.23
C PRO A 167 20.04 3.95 -4.62
N VAL A 168 19.70 4.28 -3.37
CA VAL A 168 20.43 5.24 -2.56
C VAL A 168 21.45 4.47 -1.73
N PRO A 169 22.78 4.72 -1.90
CA PRO A 169 23.81 4.07 -1.11
C PRO A 169 23.65 4.31 0.40
N ALA A 170 24.04 3.33 1.21
CA ALA A 170 24.08 3.41 2.67
C ALA A 170 22.75 3.86 3.33
N HIS A 171 21.62 3.56 2.72
CA HIS A 171 20.31 3.90 3.27
C HIS A 171 20.04 3.14 4.56
N ARG A 172 19.76 3.87 5.63
CA ARG A 172 19.39 3.30 6.95
C ARG A 172 17.88 3.03 7.01
N ALA A 173 17.51 2.03 7.83
CA ALA A 173 16.10 1.80 8.14
C ALA A 173 15.49 3.04 8.82
N PRO A 174 14.36 3.56 8.32
CA PRO A 174 13.71 4.71 8.93
C PRO A 174 13.18 4.36 10.33
N ARG A 175 13.04 5.36 11.20
CA ARG A 175 12.39 5.15 12.50
C ARG A 175 10.87 5.09 12.33
N PRO A 176 10.17 4.24 13.12
CA PRO A 176 8.71 4.28 13.15
C PRO A 176 8.18 5.64 13.58
N GLU A 177 7.17 6.12 12.87
CA GLU A 177 6.53 7.43 13.09
C GLU A 177 5.01 7.30 13.06
N LEU A 178 4.31 8.01 13.94
CA LEU A 178 2.85 8.15 13.95
C LEU A 178 2.45 9.58 13.62
N SER A 179 1.54 9.74 12.69
CA SER A 179 0.95 11.02 12.33
C SER A 179 -0.56 10.85 12.16
N LEU A 180 -1.29 11.01 13.28
CA LEU A 180 -2.69 10.68 13.40
C LEU A 180 -3.49 11.95 13.76
N ASP A 181 -4.30 12.41 12.80
CA ASP A 181 -5.24 13.51 13.01
C ASP A 181 -6.47 13.03 13.80
N ASP A 182 -7.32 13.96 14.25
CA ASP A 182 -8.61 13.66 14.88
C ASP A 182 -9.57 13.07 13.84
N PRO A 183 -10.20 11.90 14.10
CA PRO A 183 -11.12 11.28 13.17
C PRO A 183 -12.51 11.92 13.13
N ALA A 184 -12.88 12.84 14.04
CA ALA A 184 -14.24 13.30 14.19
C ALA A 184 -14.83 13.90 12.90
N ALA A 185 -14.13 14.87 12.30
CA ALA A 185 -14.60 15.51 11.06
C ALA A 185 -14.65 14.53 9.87
N TYR A 186 -13.73 13.56 9.81
CA TYR A 186 -13.71 12.52 8.80
C TYR A 186 -14.96 11.63 8.90
N VAL A 187 -15.25 11.13 10.09
CA VAL A 187 -16.40 10.25 10.33
C VAL A 187 -17.70 11.00 10.11
N GLU A 188 -17.79 12.27 10.56
CA GLU A 188 -18.98 13.13 10.36
C GLU A 188 -19.28 13.33 8.88
N ALA A 189 -18.27 13.57 8.04
CA ALA A 189 -18.46 13.74 6.60
C ALA A 189 -19.13 12.50 5.95
N TYR A 190 -18.72 11.29 6.33
CA TYR A 190 -19.35 10.04 5.86
C TYR A 190 -20.74 9.83 6.45
N THR A 191 -20.98 10.27 7.69
CA THR A 191 -22.28 10.18 8.35
C THR A 191 -23.31 11.11 7.71
N ALA A 192 -22.91 12.33 7.39
CA ALA A 192 -23.81 13.37 6.86
C ALA A 192 -23.97 13.30 5.33
N HIS A 193 -23.15 12.53 4.59
CA HIS A 193 -23.17 12.53 3.14
C HIS A 193 -24.53 12.11 2.56
N PRO A 194 -25.15 12.91 1.66
CA PRO A 194 -26.49 12.63 1.16
C PRO A 194 -26.57 11.39 0.27
N ASP A 195 -25.54 11.15 -0.58
CA ASP A 195 -25.47 9.94 -1.39
C ASP A 195 -24.84 8.79 -0.59
N ARG A 196 -25.71 7.94 -0.05
CA ARG A 196 -25.31 6.77 0.76
C ARG A 196 -24.53 5.72 -0.04
N LEU A 197 -24.79 5.61 -1.34
CA LEU A 197 -24.08 4.66 -2.19
C LEU A 197 -22.65 5.13 -2.48
N ALA A 198 -22.48 6.41 -2.84
CA ALA A 198 -21.17 7.01 -3.02
C ALA A 198 -20.32 6.91 -1.73
N ALA A 199 -20.93 7.25 -0.57
CA ALA A 199 -20.27 7.11 0.73
C ALA A 199 -19.87 5.66 1.03
N ALA A 200 -20.72 4.68 0.78
CA ALA A 200 -20.41 3.26 1.02
C ALA A 200 -19.28 2.76 0.10
N ARG A 201 -19.28 3.13 -1.18
CA ARG A 201 -18.22 2.78 -2.14
C ARG A 201 -16.89 3.36 -1.70
N ARG A 202 -16.86 4.65 -1.38
CA ARG A 202 -15.63 5.31 -0.90
C ARG A 202 -15.15 4.68 0.39
N LEU A 203 -16.01 4.47 1.37
CA LEU A 203 -15.65 3.90 2.66
C LEU A 203 -15.06 2.49 2.55
N THR A 204 -15.46 1.71 1.57
CA THR A 204 -14.86 0.40 1.29
C THR A 204 -13.39 0.53 0.89
N ALA A 205 -13.06 1.45 -0.02
CA ALA A 205 -11.68 1.71 -0.42
C ALA A 205 -10.85 2.30 0.75
N GLU A 206 -11.42 3.26 1.47
CA GLU A 206 -10.76 3.91 2.62
C GLU A 206 -10.43 2.90 3.73
N THR A 207 -11.39 2.04 4.13
CA THR A 207 -11.16 1.03 5.17
C THR A 207 -10.14 -0.01 4.72
N TRP A 208 -10.11 -0.37 3.44
CA TRP A 208 -9.11 -1.26 2.88
C TRP A 208 -7.68 -0.66 2.95
N LEU A 209 -7.50 0.61 2.55
CA LEU A 209 -6.23 1.33 2.67
C LEU A 209 -5.77 1.46 4.13
N LEU A 210 -6.69 1.88 5.00
CA LEU A 210 -6.43 2.05 6.43
C LEU A 210 -5.98 0.74 7.08
N THR A 211 -6.65 -0.37 6.77
CA THR A 211 -6.31 -1.69 7.31
C THR A 211 -4.92 -2.14 6.86
N ARG A 212 -4.62 -2.05 5.56
CA ARG A 212 -3.30 -2.42 5.02
C ARG A 212 -2.18 -1.58 5.64
N ALA A 213 -2.38 -0.29 5.80
CA ALA A 213 -1.39 0.59 6.44
C ALA A 213 -1.07 0.17 7.89
N ARG A 214 -2.08 -0.29 8.68
CA ARG A 214 -1.88 -0.79 10.04
C ARG A 214 -1.13 -2.11 10.07
N HIS A 215 -1.51 -3.05 9.22
CA HIS A 215 -0.78 -4.31 9.07
C HIS A 215 0.68 -4.09 8.64
N LEU A 216 0.91 -3.20 7.68
CA LEU A 216 2.25 -2.88 7.19
C LEU A 216 3.10 -2.22 8.27
N HIS A 217 2.53 -1.27 9.04
CA HIS A 217 3.23 -0.63 10.15
C HIS A 217 3.58 -1.62 11.26
N ALA A 218 2.64 -2.49 11.63
CA ALA A 218 2.90 -3.54 12.61
C ALA A 218 4.01 -4.49 12.14
N ALA A 219 3.95 -4.95 10.89
CA ALA A 219 4.95 -5.82 10.30
C ALA A 219 6.34 -5.17 10.25
N TYR A 220 6.42 -3.88 9.97
CA TYR A 220 7.69 -3.15 10.00
C TYR A 220 8.28 -3.07 11.41
N ARG A 221 7.46 -2.76 12.41
CA ARG A 221 7.91 -2.70 13.81
C ARG A 221 8.37 -4.06 14.33
N GLU A 222 7.65 -5.13 13.99
CA GLU A 222 8.07 -6.50 14.27
C GLU A 222 9.42 -6.84 13.60
N HIS A 223 9.61 -6.41 12.35
CA HIS A 223 10.88 -6.57 11.63
C HIS A 223 12.04 -5.85 12.33
N LEU A 224 11.78 -4.74 12.99
CA LEU A 224 12.76 -4.03 13.84
C LEU A 224 12.94 -4.70 15.22
N GLY A 225 12.30 -5.83 15.51
CA GLY A 225 12.38 -6.54 16.77
C GLY A 225 11.49 -5.96 17.87
N GLU A 226 10.56 -5.07 17.57
CA GLU A 226 9.60 -4.56 18.53
C GLU A 226 8.46 -5.56 18.78
N ARG A 227 7.99 -5.65 20.02
CA ARG A 227 6.80 -6.43 20.37
C ARG A 227 5.60 -5.50 20.49
N LEU A 228 4.64 -5.68 19.59
CA LEU A 228 3.38 -4.96 19.61
C LEU A 228 2.26 -5.85 20.12
N ASP A 229 1.43 -5.33 21.01
CA ASP A 229 0.16 -5.97 21.37
C ASP A 229 -0.96 -5.43 20.46
N ALA A 230 -0.83 -5.67 19.16
CA ALA A 230 -1.71 -5.14 18.13
C ALA A 230 -2.64 -6.19 17.52
N ALA A 231 -2.49 -7.46 17.86
CA ALA A 231 -3.17 -8.57 17.16
C ALA A 231 -4.71 -8.43 17.16
N GLU A 232 -5.32 -8.12 18.31
CA GLU A 232 -6.78 -7.95 18.37
C GLU A 232 -7.23 -6.68 17.63
N HIS A 233 -6.46 -5.61 17.75
CA HIS A 233 -6.76 -4.37 17.03
C HIS A 233 -6.72 -4.55 15.51
N LEU A 234 -5.73 -5.27 14.99
CA LEU A 234 -5.63 -5.61 13.56
C LEU A 234 -6.80 -6.49 13.10
N ARG A 235 -7.20 -7.50 13.91
CA ARG A 235 -8.41 -8.30 13.60
C ARG A 235 -9.68 -7.45 13.56
N ARG A 236 -9.80 -6.42 14.40
CA ARG A 236 -10.93 -5.48 14.33
C ARG A 236 -10.93 -4.68 13.04
N TRP A 237 -9.76 -4.22 12.57
CA TRP A 237 -9.60 -3.57 11.27
C TRP A 237 -10.00 -4.49 10.11
N ASP A 238 -9.61 -5.77 10.14
CA ASP A 238 -10.00 -6.75 9.13
C ASP A 238 -11.53 -6.94 9.10
N ARG A 239 -12.17 -7.05 10.27
CA ARG A 239 -13.64 -7.16 10.37
C ARG A 239 -14.33 -5.89 9.86
N LEU A 240 -13.79 -4.71 10.16
CA LEU A 240 -14.34 -3.44 9.67
C LEU A 240 -14.32 -3.39 8.14
N THR A 241 -13.19 -3.75 7.51
CA THR A 241 -13.04 -3.78 6.04
C THR A 241 -14.06 -4.76 5.40
N ALA A 242 -14.19 -5.95 5.97
CA ALA A 242 -15.19 -6.92 5.49
C ALA A 242 -16.63 -6.36 5.63
N THR A 243 -16.92 -5.69 6.75
CA THR A 243 -18.24 -5.09 7.00
C THR A 243 -18.52 -3.93 6.03
N ALA A 244 -17.51 -3.10 5.72
CA ALA A 244 -17.64 -2.02 4.74
C ALA A 244 -17.95 -2.55 3.33
N PHE A 245 -17.28 -3.62 2.91
CA PHE A 245 -17.59 -4.29 1.64
C PHE A 245 -19.02 -4.83 1.61
N ILE A 246 -19.48 -5.49 2.67
CA ILE A 246 -20.87 -5.96 2.77
C ILE A 246 -21.85 -4.79 2.73
N ALA A 247 -21.54 -3.68 3.42
CA ALA A 247 -22.36 -2.46 3.43
C ALA A 247 -22.51 -1.88 2.03
N GLN A 248 -21.41 -1.77 1.27
CA GLN A 248 -21.44 -1.35 -0.12
C GLN A 248 -22.33 -2.27 -0.98
N ARG A 249 -22.15 -3.59 -0.91
CA ARG A 249 -22.94 -4.56 -1.67
C ARG A 249 -24.43 -4.52 -1.34
N ARG A 250 -24.78 -4.17 -0.11
CA ARG A 250 -26.18 -3.96 0.31
C ARG A 250 -26.74 -2.65 -0.25
N ALA A 251 -25.96 -1.55 -0.16
CA ALA A 251 -26.33 -0.24 -0.72
C ALA A 251 -26.58 -0.32 -2.23
N GLU A 252 -25.72 -1.02 -2.99
CA GLU A 252 -25.88 -1.27 -4.42
C GLU A 252 -27.18 -2.00 -4.79
N ARG A 253 -27.76 -2.75 -3.85
CA ARG A 253 -29.03 -3.48 -4.01
C ARG A 253 -30.23 -2.75 -3.36
N GLY A 254 -30.05 -1.48 -2.97
CA GLY A 254 -31.09 -0.71 -2.27
C GLY A 254 -31.48 -1.28 -0.90
N ARG A 255 -30.61 -2.09 -0.26
CA ARG A 255 -30.89 -2.71 1.05
C ARG A 255 -30.30 -1.85 2.18
N PRO A 256 -30.90 -1.90 3.38
CA PRO A 256 -30.36 -1.18 4.55
C PRO A 256 -28.90 -1.58 4.82
N VAL A 257 -28.05 -0.57 5.06
CA VAL A 257 -26.65 -0.76 5.45
C VAL A 257 -26.60 -1.14 6.93
N PRO A 258 -25.72 -2.09 7.34
CA PRO A 258 -25.52 -2.43 8.75
C PRO A 258 -25.17 -1.19 9.58
N GLY A 259 -25.80 -1.04 10.74
CA GLY A 259 -25.43 -0.01 11.71
C GLY A 259 -24.06 -0.33 12.36
N GLY A 260 -23.45 0.68 12.99
CA GLY A 260 -22.23 0.51 13.77
C GLY A 260 -20.90 0.62 12.99
N LEU A 261 -20.92 0.67 11.64
CA LEU A 261 -19.70 0.74 10.84
C LEU A 261 -18.88 2.02 11.11
N LEU A 262 -19.51 3.19 11.09
CA LEU A 262 -18.84 4.47 11.36
C LEU A 262 -18.43 4.65 12.82
N PRO A 263 -19.25 4.30 13.83
CA PRO A 263 -18.82 4.24 15.23
C PRO A 263 -17.59 3.32 15.45
N GLU A 264 -17.55 2.14 14.82
CA GLU A 264 -16.41 1.23 14.91
C GLU A 264 -15.17 1.83 14.25
N LEU A 265 -15.30 2.47 13.08
CA LEU A 265 -14.22 3.19 12.42
C LEU A 265 -13.64 4.29 13.33
N ALA A 266 -14.49 5.11 13.94
CA ALA A 266 -14.06 6.15 14.89
C ALA A 266 -13.30 5.56 16.09
N SER A 267 -13.82 4.48 16.66
CA SER A 267 -13.18 3.76 17.78
C SER A 267 -11.80 3.24 17.42
N LEU A 268 -11.65 2.62 16.24
CA LEU A 268 -10.38 2.07 15.77
C LEU A 268 -9.35 3.16 15.47
N LEU A 269 -9.74 4.23 14.79
CA LEU A 269 -8.86 5.38 14.51
C LEU A 269 -8.36 6.03 15.80
N THR A 270 -9.21 6.17 16.79
CA THR A 270 -8.83 6.71 18.11
C THR A 270 -7.86 5.79 18.84
N ALA A 271 -8.10 4.47 18.80
CA ALA A 271 -7.27 3.46 19.47
C ALA A 271 -5.87 3.30 18.82
N ASP A 272 -5.70 3.64 17.55
CA ASP A 272 -4.40 3.56 16.84
C ASP A 272 -3.28 4.24 17.64
N ARG A 273 -3.57 5.39 18.25
CA ARG A 273 -2.57 6.16 19.02
C ARG A 273 -2.01 5.38 20.20
N GLU A 274 -2.85 4.64 20.89
CA GLU A 274 -2.45 3.84 22.04
C GLU A 274 -1.76 2.54 21.60
N VAL A 275 -2.37 1.82 20.64
CA VAL A 275 -1.88 0.52 20.15
C VAL A 275 -0.51 0.65 19.50
N PHE A 276 -0.30 1.69 18.70
CA PHE A 276 0.95 1.95 18.00
C PHE A 276 1.84 2.98 18.68
N ALA A 277 1.60 3.34 19.96
CA ALA A 277 2.49 4.23 20.70
C ALA A 277 3.94 3.73 20.64
N VAL A 278 4.85 4.63 20.27
CA VAL A 278 6.29 4.32 20.30
C VAL A 278 6.73 4.30 21.76
N ARG A 279 6.88 3.10 22.34
CA ARG A 279 7.42 2.96 23.69
C ARG A 279 8.92 3.17 23.65
N PRO A 280 9.50 4.01 24.52
CA PRO A 280 10.95 4.14 24.59
C PRO A 280 11.56 2.76 24.88
N HIS A 281 12.56 2.39 24.09
CA HIS A 281 13.28 1.14 24.26
C HIS A 281 13.87 1.09 25.69
N ARG A 282 13.32 0.26 26.58
CA ARG A 282 13.96 -0.05 27.86
C ARG A 282 15.08 -1.04 27.55
N PRO A 283 16.37 -0.65 27.73
CA PRO A 283 17.46 -1.59 27.55
C PRO A 283 17.23 -2.79 28.50
N ARG A 284 17.36 -4.01 27.97
CA ARG A 284 17.33 -5.21 28.80
C ARG A 284 18.37 -5.07 29.90
N PRO A 285 18.02 -5.32 31.20
CA PRO A 285 19.02 -5.41 32.23
C PRO A 285 20.00 -6.52 31.84
N ILE A 286 21.29 -6.15 31.73
CA ILE A 286 22.37 -7.11 31.54
C ILE A 286 22.32 -8.06 32.71
N ARG A 287 21.94 -9.31 32.49
CA ARG A 287 22.12 -10.35 33.54
C ARG A 287 23.61 -10.53 33.79
N THR A 288 24.12 -9.91 34.80
CA THR A 288 25.46 -10.17 35.33
C THR A 288 25.45 -11.59 35.94
N THR A 289 25.94 -12.54 35.17
CA THR A 289 26.19 -13.90 35.71
C THR A 289 27.37 -13.75 36.64
N THR A 290 27.10 -13.67 37.94
CA THR A 290 28.14 -13.78 38.97
C THR A 290 28.60 -15.24 38.93
N GLN A 291 29.75 -15.51 38.36
CA GLN A 291 30.45 -16.77 38.53
C GLN A 291 30.88 -16.82 39.99
N ALA A 292 30.25 -17.71 40.75
CA ALA A 292 30.75 -18.12 42.05
C ALA A 292 32.06 -18.89 41.83
N THR A 293 33.18 -18.27 42.18
CA THR A 293 34.46 -18.94 42.30
C THR A 293 34.39 -19.86 43.54
N GLU A 294 34.17 -21.13 43.30
CA GLU A 294 34.53 -22.15 44.31
C GLU A 294 36.05 -22.19 44.39
N LYS A 295 36.55 -22.00 45.59
CA LYS A 295 37.95 -22.14 45.98
C LYS A 295 38.16 -23.54 46.58
N PRO A 296 39.26 -24.23 46.26
CA PRO A 296 39.55 -25.56 46.69
C PRO A 296 39.80 -25.73 48.20
#